data_b92b0a685c0c420412b986c141d8f06a
#
_entry.id   b92b0a685c0c420412b986c141d8f06a
#
_cell.length_a   1.000
_cell.length_b   1.000
_cell.length_c   1.000
_cell.angle_alpha   90.00
_cell.angle_beta   90.00
_cell.angle_gamma   90.00
#
_symmetry.space_group_name_H-M   'P 1'
#
loop_
_entity.id
_entity.type
_entity.pdbx_description
1 polymer ?
#
loop_
_entity_poly.entity_id
_entity_poly.type
_entity_poly.pdbx_seq_one_letter_code
_entity_poly.pdbx_strand_id
1 'polypeptide(L)'
;MLAALVCALALPSAARSAVRESPFVERASAAYRATTSCYDRPDWAALVRGGYPDLRGHETEVYGLWRYEIRQVALPARGCRALERWRQASPVIVSVWIFVLGHELTHAEQSDLYNAPWSRPFDEVEADCGGLAKFQRIKLELGITRQLRPPPRNFTRCPAKKAKARR
;
A
#
# COMPACT_ATOMS: atom_id res chain seq x y z
N MET A 1 48.79 -28.89 31.37
CA MET A 1 47.71 -29.06 30.37
C MET A 1 46.58 -28.08 30.74
N LEU A 2 46.50 -26.92 30.08
CA LEU A 2 45.42 -25.93 30.27
C LEU A 2 44.40 -26.17 29.16
N ALA A 3 43.16 -26.56 29.52
CA ALA A 3 42.04 -26.63 28.63
C ALA A 3 41.42 -25.24 28.46
N ALA A 4 41.52 -24.67 27.26
CA ALA A 4 40.88 -23.41 26.91
C ALA A 4 39.40 -23.68 26.62
N LEU A 5 38.54 -23.15 27.50
CA LEU A 5 37.07 -23.16 27.32
C LEU A 5 36.70 -22.06 26.33
N VAL A 6 36.42 -22.44 25.08
CA VAL A 6 35.89 -21.51 24.06
C VAL A 6 34.40 -21.32 24.32
N CYS A 7 34.03 -20.23 24.97
CA CYS A 7 32.64 -19.78 25.07
C CYS A 7 32.21 -19.20 23.71
N ALA A 8 31.50 -19.99 22.92
CA ALA A 8 30.83 -19.52 21.72
C ALA A 8 29.64 -18.62 22.15
N LEU A 9 29.84 -17.32 22.09
CA LEU A 9 28.76 -16.35 22.22
C LEU A 9 27.86 -16.48 20.96
N ALA A 10 26.76 -17.17 21.12
CA ALA A 10 25.69 -17.16 20.12
C ALA A 10 25.16 -15.72 20.05
N LEU A 11 25.58 -14.99 19.00
CA LEU A 11 24.97 -13.71 18.66
C LEU A 11 23.47 -13.95 18.42
N PRO A 12 22.58 -13.16 19.03
CA PRO A 12 21.17 -13.27 18.75
C PRO A 12 20.98 -13.07 17.24
N SER A 13 20.45 -14.10 16.58
CA SER A 13 20.02 -14.01 15.18
C SER A 13 19.07 -12.82 15.11
N ALA A 14 19.51 -11.71 14.52
CA ALA A 14 18.65 -10.58 14.24
C ALA A 14 17.48 -11.16 13.45
N ALA A 15 16.30 -11.19 14.06
CA ALA A 15 15.09 -11.64 13.41
C ALA A 15 15.00 -10.83 12.10
N ARG A 16 15.26 -11.49 10.97
CA ARG A 16 15.11 -10.88 9.66
C ARG A 16 13.64 -10.48 9.57
N SER A 17 13.43 -9.21 9.69
CA SER A 17 12.16 -8.58 9.43
C SER A 17 11.72 -9.02 8.05
N ALA A 18 10.68 -9.82 7.98
CA ALA A 18 10.28 -10.45 6.74
C ALA A 18 9.32 -9.50 6.04
N VAL A 19 9.81 -8.83 5.01
CA VAL A 19 8.92 -8.30 3.97
C VAL A 19 8.12 -9.48 3.45
N ARG A 20 6.81 -9.45 3.67
CA ARG A 20 5.92 -10.54 3.30
C ARG A 20 5.22 -10.22 1.98
N GLU A 21 5.36 -11.10 1.02
CA GLU A 21 4.49 -11.12 -0.15
C GLU A 21 3.09 -11.59 0.26
N SER A 22 2.06 -11.00 -0.34
CA SER A 22 0.68 -11.42 -0.16
C SER A 22 0.09 -11.83 -1.51
N PRO A 23 0.08 -13.13 -1.83
CA PRO A 23 -0.52 -13.60 -3.08
C PRO A 23 -1.98 -13.18 -3.25
N PHE A 24 -2.67 -12.90 -2.15
CA PHE A 24 -4.03 -12.40 -2.19
C PHE A 24 -4.09 -10.98 -2.74
N VAL A 25 -3.24 -10.07 -2.23
CA VAL A 25 -3.23 -8.67 -2.65
C VAL A 25 -2.55 -8.52 -4.02
N GLU A 26 -1.56 -9.35 -4.31
CA GLU A 26 -0.82 -9.39 -5.57
C GLU A 26 -1.74 -9.53 -6.79
N ARG A 27 -2.82 -10.27 -6.69
CA ARG A 27 -3.78 -10.45 -7.80
C ARG A 27 -4.32 -9.12 -8.34
N ALA A 28 -4.58 -8.16 -7.47
CA ALA A 28 -5.06 -6.85 -7.90
C ALA A 28 -3.94 -6.00 -8.52
N SER A 29 -2.72 -6.13 -8.02
CA SER A 29 -1.55 -5.36 -8.49
C SER A 29 -1.02 -5.87 -9.83
N ALA A 30 -1.08 -7.18 -10.06
CA ALA A 30 -0.62 -7.82 -11.30
C ALA A 30 -1.29 -7.24 -12.55
N ALA A 31 -2.59 -6.87 -12.46
CA ALA A 31 -3.32 -6.23 -13.56
C ALA A 31 -2.74 -4.86 -13.95
N TYR A 32 -1.91 -4.26 -13.10
CA TYR A 32 -1.22 -2.98 -13.30
C TYR A 32 0.29 -3.15 -13.48
N ARG A 33 0.76 -4.38 -13.75
CA ARG A 33 2.20 -4.70 -13.86
C ARG A 33 3.01 -4.24 -12.65
N ALA A 34 2.41 -4.34 -11.48
CA ALA A 34 3.01 -3.97 -10.21
C ALA A 34 3.02 -5.17 -9.26
N THR A 35 3.97 -5.19 -8.34
CA THR A 35 4.01 -6.13 -7.22
C THR A 35 3.48 -5.49 -5.95
N THR A 36 3.13 -6.28 -4.95
CA THR A 36 2.75 -5.76 -3.63
C THR A 36 3.51 -6.45 -2.53
N SER A 37 4.12 -5.66 -1.66
CA SER A 37 4.80 -6.15 -0.46
C SER A 37 4.19 -5.57 0.80
N CYS A 38 4.09 -6.42 1.82
CA CYS A 38 3.52 -6.12 3.12
C CYS A 38 4.64 -6.00 4.15
N TYR A 39 4.77 -4.84 4.76
CA TYR A 39 5.83 -4.51 5.70
C TYR A 39 5.30 -4.56 7.12
N ASP A 40 5.97 -5.25 8.03
CA ASP A 40 5.64 -5.17 9.43
C ASP A 40 6.01 -3.78 10.02
N ARG A 41 5.64 -3.54 11.27
CA ARG A 41 5.73 -2.18 11.83
C ARG A 41 7.14 -1.58 11.80
N PRO A 42 8.21 -2.27 12.21
CA PRO A 42 9.54 -1.69 12.19
C PRO A 42 10.05 -1.41 10.78
N ASP A 43 9.80 -2.33 9.82
CA ASP A 43 10.23 -2.17 8.44
C ASP A 43 9.44 -1.10 7.70
N TRP A 44 8.14 -1.01 7.99
CA TRP A 44 7.31 0.06 7.50
C TRP A 44 7.84 1.42 7.92
N ALA A 45 8.12 1.58 9.22
CA ALA A 45 8.66 2.82 9.73
C ALA A 45 10.05 3.15 9.14
N ALA A 46 10.90 2.15 8.94
CA ALA A 46 12.20 2.32 8.29
C ALA A 46 12.05 2.75 6.82
N LEU A 47 11.14 2.12 6.08
CA LEU A 47 10.85 2.44 4.68
C LEU A 47 10.35 3.89 4.54
N VAL A 48 9.38 4.30 5.36
CA VAL A 48 8.82 5.66 5.31
C VAL A 48 9.90 6.70 5.64
N ARG A 49 10.69 6.49 6.71
CA ARG A 49 11.77 7.42 7.09
C ARG A 49 12.87 7.53 6.05
N GLY A 50 13.19 6.44 5.37
CA GLY A 50 14.23 6.41 4.34
C GLY A 50 13.82 7.07 3.04
N GLY A 51 12.57 6.90 2.62
CA GLY A 51 12.05 7.46 1.38
C GLY A 51 11.41 8.85 1.53
N TYR A 52 10.93 9.18 2.72
CA TYR A 52 10.14 10.39 2.98
C TYR A 52 10.55 11.04 4.30
N PRO A 53 11.70 11.72 4.36
CA PRO A 53 12.23 12.29 5.60
C PRO A 53 11.27 13.30 6.26
N ASP A 54 10.44 13.98 5.48
CA ASP A 54 9.43 14.94 5.97
C ASP A 54 8.28 14.28 6.74
N LEU A 55 8.11 12.95 6.59
CA LEU A 55 7.11 12.17 7.30
C LEU A 55 7.67 11.49 8.56
N ARG A 56 8.88 11.85 8.97
CA ARG A 56 9.48 11.31 10.19
C ARG A 56 8.65 11.67 11.42
N GLY A 57 8.27 10.66 12.18
CA GLY A 57 7.35 10.79 13.32
C GLY A 57 5.86 10.59 12.95
N HIS A 58 5.53 10.57 11.66
CA HIS A 58 4.17 10.38 11.12
C HIS A 58 4.01 9.06 10.35
N GLU A 59 4.93 8.10 10.53
CA GLU A 59 4.95 6.85 9.77
C GLU A 59 3.65 6.03 9.91
N THR A 60 2.94 6.19 11.03
CA THR A 60 1.65 5.53 11.26
C THR A 60 0.50 6.14 10.48
N GLU A 61 0.66 7.36 9.99
CA GLU A 61 -0.33 8.10 9.20
C GLU A 61 -0.20 7.79 7.69
N VAL A 62 0.93 7.20 7.29
CA VAL A 62 1.14 6.74 5.92
C VAL A 62 0.45 5.38 5.74
N TYR A 63 -0.41 5.27 4.73
CA TYR A 63 -1.21 4.09 4.48
C TYR A 63 -0.67 3.22 3.35
N GLY A 64 0.00 3.80 2.36
CA GLY A 64 0.61 3.09 1.24
C GLY A 64 1.78 3.89 0.67
N LEU A 65 2.58 3.26 -0.16
CA LEU A 65 3.65 3.90 -0.91
C LEU A 65 3.80 3.22 -2.27
N TRP A 66 3.94 4.01 -3.32
CA TRP A 66 4.39 3.55 -4.62
C TRP A 66 5.93 3.65 -4.71
N ARG A 67 6.58 2.52 -5.01
CA ARG A 67 8.03 2.43 -5.21
C ARG A 67 8.33 2.29 -6.70
N TYR A 68 8.59 3.40 -7.32
CA TYR A 68 8.73 3.53 -8.76
C TYR A 68 9.81 2.60 -9.35
N GLU A 69 11.01 2.59 -8.75
CA GLU A 69 12.20 1.91 -9.30
C GLU A 69 12.00 0.41 -9.45
N ILE A 70 11.18 -0.18 -8.62
CA ILE A 70 10.91 -1.61 -8.58
C ILE A 70 9.45 -1.97 -8.86
N ARG A 71 8.66 -0.98 -9.28
CA ARG A 71 7.23 -1.13 -9.61
C ARG A 71 6.44 -1.86 -8.51
N GLN A 72 6.59 -1.38 -7.30
CA GLN A 72 6.02 -2.03 -6.13
C GLN A 72 5.09 -1.11 -5.35
N VAL A 73 3.91 -1.62 -5.01
CA VAL A 73 3.08 -1.07 -3.95
C VAL A 73 3.57 -1.62 -2.62
N ALA A 74 3.98 -0.75 -1.72
CA ALA A 74 4.29 -1.10 -0.35
C ALA A 74 3.10 -0.78 0.55
N LEU A 75 2.65 -1.76 1.32
CA LEU A 75 1.58 -1.60 2.31
C LEU A 75 2.09 -2.01 3.69
N PRO A 76 1.64 -1.36 4.77
CA PRO A 76 1.87 -1.89 6.11
C PRO A 76 1.12 -3.22 6.27
N ALA A 77 1.69 -4.17 7.00
CA ALA A 77 1.13 -5.51 7.18
C ALA A 77 -0.31 -5.50 7.74
N ARG A 78 -0.70 -4.45 8.46
CA ARG A 78 -2.10 -4.26 8.91
C ARG A 78 -3.08 -4.15 7.73
N GLY A 79 -2.67 -3.49 6.65
CA GLY A 79 -3.47 -3.33 5.43
C GLY A 79 -3.63 -4.65 4.70
N CYS A 80 -2.54 -5.35 4.47
CA CYS A 80 -2.57 -6.68 3.84
C CYS A 80 -3.44 -7.66 4.65
N ARG A 81 -3.26 -7.71 5.98
CA ARG A 81 -4.09 -8.58 6.83
C ARG A 81 -5.57 -8.22 6.79
N ALA A 82 -5.92 -6.94 6.70
CA ALA A 82 -7.31 -6.52 6.60
C ALA A 82 -7.94 -6.98 5.28
N LEU A 83 -7.20 -6.92 4.18
CA LEU A 83 -7.64 -7.41 2.88
C LEU A 83 -7.74 -8.93 2.85
N GLU A 84 -6.73 -9.65 3.33
CA GLU A 84 -6.72 -11.12 3.39
C GLU A 84 -7.86 -11.68 4.25
N ARG A 85 -8.15 -11.01 5.36
CA ARG A 85 -9.21 -11.39 6.31
C ARG A 85 -10.49 -10.56 6.12
N TRP A 86 -10.81 -10.17 4.91
CA TRP A 86 -11.92 -9.27 4.61
C TRP A 86 -13.29 -9.73 5.14
N ARG A 87 -13.49 -11.05 5.28
CA ARG A 87 -14.73 -11.60 5.86
C ARG A 87 -14.88 -11.28 7.35
N GLN A 88 -13.77 -11.15 8.06
CA GLN A 88 -13.70 -10.93 9.52
C GLN A 88 -13.44 -9.46 9.86
N ALA A 89 -12.84 -8.71 8.95
CA ALA A 89 -12.53 -7.31 9.15
C ALA A 89 -13.78 -6.42 9.00
N SER A 90 -13.76 -5.24 9.63
CA SER A 90 -14.79 -4.24 9.44
C SER A 90 -14.91 -3.84 7.96
N PRO A 91 -16.14 -3.71 7.41
CA PRO A 91 -16.34 -3.25 6.03
C PRO A 91 -15.65 -1.92 5.73
N VAL A 92 -15.66 -0.99 6.67
CA VAL A 92 -15.01 0.31 6.53
C VAL A 92 -13.50 0.16 6.38
N ILE A 93 -12.88 -0.67 7.22
CA ILE A 93 -11.43 -0.93 7.17
C ILE A 93 -11.05 -1.58 5.83
N VAL A 94 -11.80 -2.59 5.38
CA VAL A 94 -11.56 -3.23 4.09
C VAL A 94 -11.69 -2.23 2.95
N SER A 95 -12.72 -1.37 2.98
CA SER A 95 -12.92 -0.33 1.97
C SER A 95 -11.78 0.68 1.92
N VAL A 96 -11.27 1.10 3.06
CA VAL A 96 -10.09 1.98 3.12
C VAL A 96 -8.89 1.32 2.45
N TRP A 97 -8.61 0.05 2.72
CA TRP A 97 -7.45 -0.63 2.15
C TRP A 97 -7.60 -0.95 0.65
N ILE A 98 -8.81 -1.20 0.16
CA ILE A 98 -9.07 -1.28 -1.28
C ILE A 98 -8.81 0.07 -1.95
N PHE A 99 -9.25 1.16 -1.33
CA PHE A 99 -9.01 2.51 -1.83
C PHE A 99 -7.52 2.85 -1.83
N VAL A 100 -6.79 2.60 -0.74
CA VAL A 100 -5.34 2.82 -0.67
C VAL A 100 -4.61 2.05 -1.76
N LEU A 101 -4.93 0.78 -1.94
CA LEU A 101 -4.32 -0.02 -3.02
C LEU A 101 -4.60 0.61 -4.39
N GLY A 102 -5.82 1.07 -4.64
CA GLY A 102 -6.18 1.75 -5.89
C GLY A 102 -5.48 3.10 -6.10
N HIS A 103 -5.24 3.82 -5.02
CA HIS A 103 -4.47 5.06 -5.01
C HIS A 103 -3.01 4.79 -5.45
N GLU A 104 -2.33 3.84 -4.81
CA GLU A 104 -0.95 3.48 -5.16
C GLU A 104 -0.83 2.91 -6.59
N LEU A 105 -1.84 2.14 -7.03
CA LEU A 105 -1.89 1.64 -8.41
C LEU A 105 -2.17 2.76 -9.43
N THR A 106 -2.73 3.88 -9.01
CA THR A 106 -2.83 5.07 -9.87
C THR A 106 -1.48 5.73 -10.05
N HIS A 107 -0.64 5.78 -9.01
CA HIS A 107 0.74 6.20 -9.16
C HIS A 107 1.53 5.30 -10.11
N ALA A 108 1.23 3.99 -10.15
CA ALA A 108 1.82 3.09 -11.15
C ALA A 108 1.46 3.50 -12.58
N GLU A 109 0.19 3.85 -12.84
CA GLU A 109 -0.23 4.34 -14.16
C GLU A 109 0.36 5.71 -14.49
N GLN A 110 0.43 6.63 -13.52
CA GLN A 110 1.10 7.92 -13.69
C GLN A 110 2.57 7.71 -14.08
N SER A 111 3.26 6.76 -13.45
CA SER A 111 4.64 6.40 -13.78
C SER A 111 4.80 5.93 -15.21
N ASP A 112 3.85 5.16 -15.73
CA ASP A 112 3.87 4.66 -17.11
C ASP A 112 3.60 5.79 -18.13
N LEU A 113 2.73 6.73 -17.80
CA LEU A 113 2.38 7.84 -18.69
C LEU A 113 3.49 8.88 -18.82
N TYR A 114 4.24 9.11 -17.75
CA TYR A 114 5.18 10.23 -17.72
C TYR A 114 6.64 9.85 -18.01
N ASN A 115 6.94 8.56 -18.21
CA ASN A 115 8.26 8.01 -18.57
C ASN A 115 9.47 8.53 -17.75
N ALA A 116 9.23 9.39 -16.75
CA ALA A 116 10.25 9.94 -15.89
C ALA A 116 9.63 10.40 -14.56
N PRO A 117 10.03 9.81 -13.44
CA PRO A 117 9.48 10.15 -12.11
C PRO A 117 9.84 11.57 -11.66
N TRP A 118 10.80 12.20 -12.32
CA TRP A 118 11.38 13.49 -11.91
C TRP A 118 10.78 14.68 -12.63
N SER A 119 9.97 14.50 -13.67
CA SER A 119 9.44 15.59 -14.49
C SER A 119 8.13 16.19 -13.97
N ARG A 120 7.37 15.44 -13.16
CA ARG A 120 6.18 15.94 -12.44
C ARG A 120 6.08 15.25 -11.09
N PRO A 121 5.77 16.00 -10.01
CA PRO A 121 5.36 15.38 -8.76
C PRO A 121 4.11 14.50 -9.03
N PHE A 122 4.04 13.34 -8.41
CA PHE A 122 2.84 12.51 -8.46
C PHE A 122 1.63 13.34 -8.03
N ASP A 123 0.55 13.28 -8.82
CA ASP A 123 -0.67 14.03 -8.50
C ASP A 123 -1.52 13.21 -7.52
N GLU A 124 -1.48 13.62 -6.28
CA GLU A 124 -2.21 12.99 -5.18
C GLU A 124 -3.73 13.11 -5.35
N VAL A 125 -4.22 14.19 -5.97
CA VAL A 125 -5.64 14.35 -6.26
C VAL A 125 -6.08 13.38 -7.35
N GLU A 126 -5.29 13.22 -8.39
CA GLU A 126 -5.53 12.23 -9.43
C GLU A 126 -5.45 10.81 -8.86
N ALA A 127 -4.49 10.52 -7.99
CA ALA A 127 -4.36 9.23 -7.33
C ALA A 127 -5.58 8.90 -6.46
N ASP A 128 -6.09 9.86 -5.71
CA ASP A 128 -7.32 9.71 -4.94
C ASP A 128 -8.53 9.43 -5.85
N CYS A 129 -8.67 10.16 -6.94
CA CYS A 129 -9.74 9.94 -7.91
C CYS A 129 -9.60 8.57 -8.60
N GLY A 130 -8.38 8.19 -8.93
CA GLY A 130 -8.06 6.88 -9.49
C GLY A 130 -8.37 5.74 -8.52
N GLY A 131 -8.05 5.91 -7.24
CA GLY A 131 -8.39 4.96 -6.18
C GLY A 131 -9.89 4.72 -6.07
N LEU A 132 -10.68 5.78 -6.12
CA LEU A 132 -12.14 5.67 -6.15
C LEU A 132 -12.64 5.00 -7.44
N ALA A 133 -12.09 5.35 -8.59
CA ALA A 133 -12.48 4.77 -9.87
C ALA A 133 -12.16 3.27 -9.97
N LYS A 134 -11.02 2.85 -9.41
CA LYS A 134 -10.55 1.46 -9.40
C LYS A 134 -11.20 0.58 -8.32
N PHE A 135 -11.89 1.17 -7.36
CA PHE A 135 -12.40 0.49 -6.17
C PHE A 135 -13.16 -0.80 -6.47
N GLN A 136 -14.12 -0.74 -7.37
CA GLN A 136 -14.94 -1.92 -7.70
C GLN A 136 -14.13 -3.00 -8.44
N ARG A 137 -13.24 -2.58 -9.35
CA ARG A 137 -12.37 -3.51 -10.08
C ARG A 137 -11.43 -4.24 -9.12
N ILE A 138 -10.73 -3.52 -8.25
CA ILE A 138 -9.82 -4.12 -7.25
C ILE A 138 -10.58 -5.07 -6.33
N LYS A 139 -11.77 -4.67 -5.87
CA LYS A 139 -12.64 -5.54 -5.08
C LYS A 139 -12.92 -6.88 -5.78
N LEU A 140 -13.21 -6.84 -7.08
CA LEU A 140 -13.47 -8.05 -7.89
C LEU A 140 -12.20 -8.90 -8.07
N GLU A 141 -11.07 -8.28 -8.39
CA GLU A 141 -9.77 -8.97 -8.53
C GLU A 141 -9.35 -9.69 -7.23
N LEU A 142 -9.66 -9.09 -6.10
CA LEU A 142 -9.45 -9.70 -4.78
C LEU A 142 -10.49 -10.79 -4.46
N GLY A 143 -11.51 -10.99 -5.27
CA GLY A 143 -12.59 -11.94 -5.00
C GLY A 143 -13.43 -11.58 -3.77
N ILE A 144 -13.52 -10.30 -3.45
CA ILE A 144 -14.32 -9.83 -2.31
C ILE A 144 -15.78 -9.69 -2.74
N THR A 145 -16.63 -10.63 -2.32
CA THR A 145 -18.06 -10.68 -2.69
C THR A 145 -18.95 -9.78 -1.83
N ARG A 146 -18.46 -9.40 -0.64
CA ARG A 146 -19.20 -8.52 0.27
C ARG A 146 -19.54 -7.18 -0.37
N GLN A 147 -20.75 -6.65 -0.13
CA GLN A 147 -21.06 -5.29 -0.51
C GLN A 147 -20.24 -4.31 0.31
N LEU A 148 -19.39 -3.55 -0.38
CA LEU A 148 -18.56 -2.50 0.19
C LEU A 148 -18.84 -1.20 -0.55
N ARG A 149 -18.79 -0.10 0.18
CA ARG A 149 -18.83 1.25 -0.40
C ARG A 149 -17.43 1.84 -0.36
N PRO A 150 -17.02 2.63 -1.35
CA PRO A 150 -15.79 3.40 -1.27
C PRO A 150 -15.80 4.24 0.02
N PRO A 151 -14.62 4.61 0.56
CA PRO A 151 -14.56 5.51 1.69
C PRO A 151 -15.27 6.82 1.37
N PRO A 152 -15.80 7.50 2.40
CA PRO A 152 -16.51 8.76 2.20
C PRO A 152 -15.56 9.82 1.62
N ARG A 153 -16.10 10.77 0.85
CA ARG A 153 -15.31 11.75 0.09
C ARG A 153 -14.40 12.64 0.93
N ASN A 154 -14.77 12.89 2.19
CA ASN A 154 -13.92 13.63 3.11
C ASN A 154 -12.61 12.86 3.47
N PHE A 155 -12.51 11.59 3.10
CA PHE A 155 -11.31 10.79 3.22
C PHE A 155 -10.39 10.93 1.98
N THR A 156 -10.84 11.61 0.95
CA THR A 156 -10.13 11.74 -0.32
C THR A 156 -10.10 13.20 -0.76
N ARG A 157 -9.08 13.59 -1.51
CA ARG A 157 -8.95 14.91 -2.14
C ARG A 157 -9.71 15.00 -3.47
N CYS A 158 -10.31 13.88 -3.93
CA CYS A 158 -11.01 13.83 -5.20
C CYS A 158 -12.27 14.73 -5.18
N PRO A 159 -12.36 15.76 -6.04
CA PRO A 159 -13.49 16.67 -6.05
C PRO A 159 -14.78 15.95 -6.44
N ALA A 160 -15.91 16.42 -5.90
CA ALA A 160 -17.21 15.94 -6.34
C ALA A 160 -17.39 16.25 -7.83
N LYS A 161 -17.74 15.25 -8.66
CA LYS A 161 -18.21 15.54 -10.02
C LYS A 161 -19.35 16.53 -9.91
N LYS A 162 -19.18 17.74 -10.45
CA LYS A 162 -20.29 18.69 -10.59
C LYS A 162 -21.36 17.94 -11.38
N ALA A 163 -22.54 17.76 -10.80
CA ALA A 163 -23.68 17.24 -11.53
C ALA A 163 -23.86 18.14 -12.75
N LYS A 164 -23.69 17.59 -13.96
CA LYS A 164 -24.05 18.32 -15.16
C LYS A 164 -25.53 18.62 -15.01
N ALA A 165 -25.87 19.89 -14.78
CA ALA A 165 -27.26 20.34 -14.86
C ALA A 165 -27.76 19.89 -16.24
N ARG A 166 -28.69 18.95 -16.24
CA ARG A 166 -29.41 18.60 -17.47
C ARG A 166 -30.24 19.85 -17.82
N ARG A 167 -29.76 20.58 -18.82
CA ARG A 167 -30.58 21.58 -19.51
C ARG A 167 -31.47 20.85 -20.51
#